data_86f56704580a8b03cb1a457e36a4ee07
#
_entry.id   86f56704580a8b03cb1a457e36a4ee07
#
_cell.length_a   1.000
_cell.length_b   1.000
_cell.length_c   1.000
_cell.angle_alpha   90.00
_cell.angle_beta   90.00
_cell.angle_gamma   90.00
#
_symmetry.space_group_name_H-M   'P 1'
#
loop_
_entity.id
_entity.type
_entity.pdbx_description
1 polymer ?
#
loop_
_entity_poly.entity_id
_entity_poly.type
_entity_poly.pdbx_seq_one_letter_code
_entity_poly.pdbx_strand_id
1 'polypeptide(L)'
;MVDLSKSDLVVAVIGTGTMGRGIAQLCAQAGLTCFLFDSREGAVNEAIAAIDKGLEGQVSKGRLTAENKKSALAHLKPITSLGQAKNAGIAIEAIAEDLEAKRSLFHELEKHVSADAVLATNTSSLSVTEVAAGCGKPERVAGLHFFNPPPLMKLVEVIGGLRTNPAVVEALTGFSRRIGKHPVVAADTPGFVVNHAGRAYGPEALRIVAQGIASPREVDLLMKEAAGFRMGPFELLDLVGGDVAHAVMVSIFEQYFEEPMYQPSAQMAVRVAAGMLGRKSKQGFYNYDGAQSASPPTIAVAAQPVPASAWVADEDGGRELAELLKNAGVKAQLGGQPAASGPCFVTPLGEDASNAAVRLKLDPARTMAVDMFGGFSGRRTLMKTLVSTADIVGAAAAALSAGNVPVTVINDSPGFVVQRLLAMIVNIGTRIAELRIAAPADIDTAVELGLNYPKGPLALGNMLGAARVLAVLDGMHAVTLDPKYRATTWLRRRARLSVSLLAPD
;
A
#
# COMPACT_ATOMS: atom_id res chain seq x y z
N MET A 1 -24.62 12.91 -23.72
CA MET A 1 -23.33 12.89 -22.97
C MET A 1 -22.26 13.47 -23.86
N VAL A 2 -21.39 14.34 -23.34
CA VAL A 2 -20.27 14.92 -24.07
C VAL A 2 -19.28 13.85 -24.45
N ASP A 3 -18.79 13.87 -25.67
CA ASP A 3 -17.70 13.02 -26.14
C ASP A 3 -16.36 13.59 -25.63
N LEU A 4 -15.74 12.93 -24.65
CA LEU A 4 -14.48 13.35 -24.06
C LEU A 4 -13.24 13.04 -24.95
N SER A 5 -13.45 12.41 -26.11
CA SER A 5 -12.39 12.16 -27.10
C SER A 5 -12.14 13.33 -28.06
N LYS A 6 -13.08 14.29 -28.14
CA LYS A 6 -13.01 15.44 -29.07
C LYS A 6 -11.74 16.26 -28.88
N SER A 7 -11.16 16.72 -29.98
CA SER A 7 -9.92 17.55 -29.96
C SER A 7 -10.10 18.88 -29.25
N ASP A 8 -11.30 19.47 -29.34
CA ASP A 8 -11.72 20.76 -28.76
C ASP A 8 -12.31 20.62 -27.34
N LEU A 9 -12.14 19.47 -26.68
CA LEU A 9 -12.61 19.27 -25.31
C LEU A 9 -12.06 20.34 -24.35
N VAL A 10 -12.97 21.00 -23.65
CA VAL A 10 -12.67 21.94 -22.58
C VAL A 10 -12.84 21.25 -21.22
N VAL A 11 -11.83 21.39 -20.38
CA VAL A 11 -11.83 20.88 -19.00
C VAL A 11 -11.96 22.05 -18.04
N ALA A 12 -12.78 21.94 -17.01
CA ALA A 12 -12.77 22.88 -15.89
C ALA A 12 -12.20 22.19 -14.64
N VAL A 13 -11.20 22.78 -14.01
CA VAL A 13 -10.65 22.33 -12.73
C VAL A 13 -11.04 23.32 -11.65
N ILE A 14 -11.77 22.82 -10.65
CA ILE A 14 -12.32 23.59 -9.55
C ILE A 14 -11.59 23.24 -8.27
N GLY A 15 -10.92 24.26 -7.69
CA GLY A 15 -9.93 24.08 -6.65
C GLY A 15 -8.52 23.96 -7.25
N THR A 16 -7.65 24.92 -6.92
CA THR A 16 -6.29 25.02 -7.51
C THR A 16 -5.17 24.74 -6.50
N GLY A 17 -5.50 23.98 -5.45
CA GLY A 17 -4.52 23.44 -4.50
C GLY A 17 -3.55 22.46 -5.17
N THR A 18 -2.82 21.69 -4.36
CA THR A 18 -1.79 20.75 -4.86
C THR A 18 -2.32 19.77 -5.90
N MET A 19 -3.53 19.22 -5.67
CA MET A 19 -4.14 18.27 -6.60
C MET A 19 -4.65 18.96 -7.87
N GLY A 20 -5.47 20.00 -7.73
CA GLY A 20 -6.07 20.67 -8.88
C GLY A 20 -5.06 21.31 -9.83
N ARG A 21 -4.00 21.97 -9.32
CA ARG A 21 -2.92 22.48 -10.18
C ARG A 21 -2.20 21.37 -10.94
N GLY A 22 -1.99 20.20 -10.29
CA GLY A 22 -1.36 19.05 -10.95
C GLY A 22 -2.24 18.45 -12.05
N ILE A 23 -3.56 18.37 -11.83
CA ILE A 23 -4.54 17.92 -12.81
C ILE A 23 -4.61 18.91 -13.99
N ALA A 24 -4.68 20.22 -13.70
CA ALA A 24 -4.66 21.25 -14.72
C ALA A 24 -3.39 21.21 -15.59
N GLN A 25 -2.22 20.99 -14.96
CA GLN A 25 -0.95 20.80 -15.69
C GLN A 25 -1.03 19.62 -16.66
N LEU A 26 -1.59 18.47 -16.24
CA LEU A 26 -1.73 17.30 -17.11
C LEU A 26 -2.65 17.57 -18.29
N CYS A 27 -3.80 18.22 -18.06
CA CYS A 27 -4.73 18.59 -19.11
C CYS A 27 -4.07 19.54 -20.13
N ALA A 28 -3.36 20.56 -19.65
CA ALA A 28 -2.67 21.53 -20.48
C ALA A 28 -1.53 20.91 -21.30
N GLN A 29 -0.74 20.00 -20.70
CA GLN A 29 0.30 19.24 -21.41
C GLN A 29 -0.27 18.28 -22.46
N ALA A 30 -1.50 17.81 -22.29
CA ALA A 30 -2.23 17.02 -23.28
C ALA A 30 -2.91 17.88 -24.38
N GLY A 31 -2.66 19.20 -24.39
CA GLY A 31 -3.23 20.14 -25.38
C GLY A 31 -4.70 20.46 -25.17
N LEU A 32 -5.24 20.26 -23.96
CA LEU A 32 -6.63 20.56 -23.62
C LEU A 32 -6.78 21.96 -23.03
N THR A 33 -7.75 22.71 -23.50
CA THR A 33 -8.13 23.98 -22.85
C THR A 33 -8.65 23.69 -21.45
N CYS A 34 -8.00 24.27 -20.44
CA CYS A 34 -8.28 24.02 -19.03
C CYS A 34 -8.67 25.34 -18.34
N PHE A 35 -9.92 25.46 -17.95
CA PHE A 35 -10.42 26.53 -17.09
C PHE A 35 -10.05 26.24 -15.65
N LEU A 36 -9.51 27.24 -14.93
CA LEU A 36 -9.14 27.12 -13.53
C LEU A 36 -9.98 28.09 -12.71
N PHE A 37 -10.62 27.55 -11.69
CA PHE A 37 -11.39 28.31 -10.71
C PHE A 37 -10.97 27.94 -9.28
N ASP A 38 -10.88 28.95 -8.42
CA ASP A 38 -10.74 28.79 -6.98
C ASP A 38 -11.53 29.89 -6.27
N SER A 39 -12.13 29.57 -5.13
CA SER A 39 -12.87 30.56 -4.34
C SER A 39 -11.95 31.55 -3.61
N ARG A 40 -10.68 31.17 -3.37
CA ARG A 40 -9.68 32.04 -2.77
C ARG A 40 -9.07 32.96 -3.83
N GLU A 41 -9.18 34.26 -3.59
CA GLU A 41 -8.60 35.28 -4.46
C GLU A 41 -7.08 35.05 -4.67
N GLY A 42 -6.63 35.19 -5.89
CA GLY A 42 -5.23 35.00 -6.27
C GLY A 42 -4.77 33.55 -6.42
N ALA A 43 -5.49 32.56 -5.90
CA ALA A 43 -5.08 31.14 -5.91
C ALA A 43 -4.83 30.58 -7.30
N VAL A 44 -5.64 30.98 -8.28
CA VAL A 44 -5.47 30.53 -9.68
C VAL A 44 -4.15 31.03 -10.25
N ASN A 45 -3.81 32.30 -10.01
CA ASN A 45 -2.54 32.88 -10.50
C ASN A 45 -1.33 32.22 -9.82
N GLU A 46 -1.41 31.96 -8.51
CA GLU A 46 -0.38 31.21 -7.76
C GLU A 46 -0.21 29.80 -8.35
N ALA A 47 -1.29 29.13 -8.68
CA ALA A 47 -1.26 27.78 -9.26
C ALA A 47 -0.60 27.78 -10.64
N ILE A 48 -0.95 28.73 -11.51
CA ILE A 48 -0.32 28.87 -12.84
C ILE A 48 1.18 29.18 -12.73
N ALA A 49 1.57 30.08 -11.81
CA ALA A 49 2.99 30.36 -11.55
C ALA A 49 3.75 29.12 -11.04
N ALA A 50 3.11 28.31 -10.19
CA ALA A 50 3.70 27.07 -9.72
C ALA A 50 3.83 26.02 -10.82
N ILE A 51 2.85 25.92 -11.73
CA ILE A 51 2.90 25.07 -12.92
C ILE A 51 4.06 25.53 -13.83
N ASP A 52 4.15 26.83 -14.13
CA ASP A 52 5.22 27.40 -14.96
C ASP A 52 6.60 27.05 -14.42
N LYS A 53 6.82 27.26 -13.11
CA LYS A 53 8.06 26.90 -12.43
C LYS A 53 8.36 25.40 -12.52
N GLY A 54 7.33 24.56 -12.35
CA GLY A 54 7.47 23.10 -12.46
C GLY A 54 7.85 22.65 -13.88
N LEU A 55 7.25 23.24 -14.89
CA LEU A 55 7.54 22.97 -16.31
C LEU A 55 8.94 23.49 -16.68
N GLU A 56 9.37 24.65 -16.17
CA GLU A 56 10.74 25.16 -16.34
C GLU A 56 11.78 24.18 -15.80
N GLY A 57 11.50 23.58 -14.63
CA GLY A 57 12.36 22.53 -14.08
C GLY A 57 12.40 21.25 -14.93
N GLN A 58 11.39 20.99 -15.78
CA GLN A 58 11.42 19.90 -16.76
C GLN A 58 12.23 20.30 -18.01
N VAL A 59 12.10 21.54 -18.45
CA VAL A 59 12.88 22.08 -19.59
C VAL A 59 14.38 22.06 -19.26
N SER A 60 14.78 22.58 -18.09
CA SER A 60 16.16 22.61 -17.66
C SER A 60 16.80 21.20 -17.52
N LYS A 61 15.97 20.16 -17.31
CA LYS A 61 16.41 18.75 -17.27
C LYS A 61 16.30 18.04 -18.63
N GLY A 62 15.96 18.75 -19.71
CA GLY A 62 15.80 18.18 -21.05
C GLY A 62 14.60 17.22 -21.20
N ARG A 63 13.63 17.26 -20.28
CA ARG A 63 12.43 16.40 -20.30
C ARG A 63 11.24 17.02 -21.04
N LEU A 64 11.31 18.31 -21.31
CA LEU A 64 10.28 19.10 -22.02
C LEU A 64 10.99 20.15 -22.88
N THR A 65 10.45 20.46 -24.05
CA THR A 65 10.94 21.60 -24.85
C THR A 65 10.32 22.91 -24.38
N ALA A 66 11.03 24.04 -24.60
CA ALA A 66 10.49 25.38 -24.29
C ALA A 66 9.20 25.67 -25.06
N GLU A 67 9.08 25.16 -26.29
CA GLU A 67 7.87 25.30 -27.12
C GLU A 67 6.68 24.56 -26.51
N ASN A 68 6.88 23.30 -26.07
CA ASN A 68 5.83 22.51 -25.40
C ASN A 68 5.43 23.15 -24.06
N LYS A 69 6.37 23.72 -23.30
CA LYS A 69 6.06 24.50 -22.10
C LYS A 69 5.17 25.69 -22.45
N LYS A 70 5.54 26.49 -23.45
CA LYS A 70 4.76 27.67 -23.89
C LYS A 70 3.35 27.25 -24.33
N SER A 71 3.25 26.18 -25.12
CA SER A 71 1.97 25.62 -25.54
C SER A 71 1.10 25.20 -24.36
N ALA A 72 1.64 24.45 -23.40
CA ALA A 72 0.90 24.01 -22.22
C ALA A 72 0.38 25.22 -21.40
N LEU A 73 1.20 26.22 -21.15
CA LEU A 73 0.77 27.42 -20.43
C LEU A 73 -0.34 28.19 -21.16
N ALA A 74 -0.33 28.20 -22.50
CA ALA A 74 -1.35 28.85 -23.30
C ALA A 74 -2.74 28.17 -23.18
N HIS A 75 -2.80 26.90 -22.78
CA HIS A 75 -4.05 26.18 -22.54
C HIS A 75 -4.67 26.46 -21.17
N LEU A 76 -3.93 27.01 -20.20
CA LEU A 76 -4.44 27.37 -18.88
C LEU A 76 -5.21 28.69 -18.95
N LYS A 77 -6.49 28.70 -18.57
CA LYS A 77 -7.39 29.85 -18.67
C LYS A 77 -8.01 30.13 -17.30
N PRO A 78 -7.55 31.20 -16.61
CA PRO A 78 -8.21 31.67 -15.41
C PRO A 78 -9.66 32.02 -15.65
N ILE A 79 -10.56 31.64 -14.77
CA ILE A 79 -11.95 32.08 -14.73
C ILE A 79 -12.28 32.61 -13.33
N THR A 80 -13.19 33.59 -13.26
CA THR A 80 -13.55 34.28 -12.00
C THR A 80 -14.93 33.88 -11.47
N SER A 81 -15.68 33.09 -12.23
CA SER A 81 -16.97 32.54 -11.81
C SER A 81 -17.21 31.18 -12.44
N LEU A 82 -18.02 30.34 -11.80
CA LEU A 82 -18.41 29.02 -12.33
C LEU A 82 -19.20 29.13 -13.63
N GLY A 83 -19.94 30.26 -13.83
CA GLY A 83 -20.68 30.50 -15.07
C GLY A 83 -19.81 30.60 -16.33
N GLN A 84 -18.52 30.91 -16.17
CA GLN A 84 -17.56 30.93 -17.29
C GLN A 84 -17.14 29.52 -17.72
N ALA A 85 -17.43 28.50 -16.94
CA ALA A 85 -17.17 27.09 -17.28
C ALA A 85 -18.27 26.44 -18.15
N LYS A 86 -19.26 27.22 -18.67
CA LYS A 86 -20.42 26.72 -19.42
C LYS A 86 -20.09 25.80 -20.59
N ASN A 87 -18.92 25.98 -21.22
CA ASN A 87 -18.49 25.18 -22.37
C ASN A 87 -17.64 23.98 -21.96
N ALA A 88 -17.42 23.72 -20.65
CA ALA A 88 -16.67 22.57 -20.20
C ALA A 88 -17.44 21.27 -20.49
N GLY A 89 -16.78 20.32 -21.14
CA GLY A 89 -17.29 18.96 -21.32
C GLY A 89 -17.06 18.06 -20.10
N ILE A 90 -16.11 18.44 -19.27
CA ILE A 90 -15.85 17.80 -17.97
C ILE A 90 -15.45 18.88 -16.95
N ALA A 91 -16.04 18.81 -15.76
CA ALA A 91 -15.63 19.61 -14.61
C ALA A 91 -15.06 18.68 -13.53
N ILE A 92 -13.80 18.91 -13.15
CA ILE A 92 -13.06 18.10 -12.16
C ILE A 92 -12.94 18.93 -10.88
N GLU A 93 -13.54 18.46 -9.79
CA GLU A 93 -13.47 19.06 -8.46
C GLU A 93 -12.25 18.52 -7.70
N ALA A 94 -11.48 19.45 -7.11
CA ALA A 94 -10.33 19.17 -6.26
C ALA A 94 -10.24 20.19 -5.10
N ILE A 95 -11.40 20.45 -4.43
CA ILE A 95 -11.49 21.30 -3.24
C ILE A 95 -11.17 20.53 -1.95
N ALA A 96 -11.43 21.15 -0.79
CA ALA A 96 -11.28 20.49 0.53
C ALA A 96 -12.13 19.23 0.60
N GLU A 97 -11.64 18.24 1.38
CA GLU A 97 -12.30 16.94 1.57
C GLU A 97 -13.44 17.05 2.58
N ASP A 98 -14.50 17.70 2.16
CA ASP A 98 -15.71 17.94 2.94
C ASP A 98 -16.94 17.66 2.06
N LEU A 99 -17.83 16.77 2.55
CA LEU A 99 -18.97 16.28 1.78
C LEU A 99 -19.94 17.39 1.41
N GLU A 100 -20.28 18.25 2.35
CA GLU A 100 -21.28 19.31 2.13
C GLU A 100 -20.74 20.40 1.20
N ALA A 101 -19.45 20.73 1.31
CA ALA A 101 -18.79 21.64 0.38
C ALA A 101 -18.81 21.09 -1.04
N LYS A 102 -18.51 19.79 -1.21
CA LYS A 102 -18.55 19.14 -2.53
C LYS A 102 -19.96 19.05 -3.10
N ARG A 103 -20.95 18.66 -2.30
CA ARG A 103 -22.38 18.67 -2.71
C ARG A 103 -22.84 20.04 -3.16
N SER A 104 -22.55 21.08 -2.39
CA SER A 104 -22.90 22.46 -2.68
C SER A 104 -22.25 22.92 -3.99
N LEU A 105 -20.97 22.60 -4.19
CA LEU A 105 -20.27 22.92 -5.42
C LEU A 105 -20.88 22.20 -6.64
N PHE A 106 -21.16 20.90 -6.54
CA PHE A 106 -21.74 20.13 -7.65
C PHE A 106 -23.14 20.62 -8.00
N HIS A 107 -23.97 20.95 -6.99
CA HIS A 107 -25.27 21.56 -7.19
C HIS A 107 -25.17 22.92 -7.93
N GLU A 108 -24.16 23.74 -7.61
CA GLU A 108 -23.94 25.01 -8.31
C GLU A 108 -23.39 24.80 -9.73
N LEU A 109 -22.44 23.88 -9.92
CA LEU A 109 -21.89 23.54 -11.24
C LEU A 109 -22.95 23.07 -12.21
N GLU A 110 -23.95 22.31 -11.78
CA GLU A 110 -25.05 21.83 -12.62
C GLU A 110 -25.84 22.93 -13.26
N LYS A 111 -25.92 24.10 -12.64
CA LYS A 111 -26.66 25.28 -13.18
C LYS A 111 -25.93 25.95 -14.35
N HIS A 112 -24.62 25.75 -14.43
CA HIS A 112 -23.76 26.48 -15.36
C HIS A 112 -23.22 25.65 -16.50
N VAL A 113 -22.82 24.40 -16.25
CA VAL A 113 -22.26 23.53 -17.29
C VAL A 113 -23.37 22.86 -18.12
N SER A 114 -23.01 22.42 -19.33
CA SER A 114 -23.94 21.65 -20.16
C SER A 114 -24.57 20.47 -19.40
N ALA A 115 -25.83 20.19 -19.69
CA ALA A 115 -26.54 19.04 -19.15
C ALA A 115 -25.85 17.68 -19.47
N ASP A 116 -25.04 17.67 -20.52
CA ASP A 116 -24.27 16.51 -20.96
C ASP A 116 -22.85 16.48 -20.39
N ALA A 117 -22.39 17.54 -19.73
CA ALA A 117 -21.05 17.59 -19.16
C ALA A 117 -20.88 16.57 -18.03
N VAL A 118 -19.73 15.92 -17.97
CA VAL A 118 -19.35 15.01 -16.88
C VAL A 118 -18.89 15.82 -15.68
N LEU A 119 -19.35 15.44 -14.50
CA LEU A 119 -18.91 15.98 -13.21
C LEU A 119 -18.05 14.95 -12.50
N ALA A 120 -16.78 15.26 -12.24
CA ALA A 120 -15.83 14.35 -11.64
C ALA A 120 -15.31 14.88 -10.31
N THR A 121 -15.35 14.06 -9.25
CA THR A 121 -14.75 14.40 -7.95
C THR A 121 -13.40 13.71 -7.79
N ASN A 122 -12.40 14.45 -7.28
CA ASN A 122 -11.08 13.90 -6.94
C ASN A 122 -11.01 13.44 -5.47
N THR A 123 -12.15 13.17 -4.84
CA THR A 123 -12.15 12.65 -3.46
C THR A 123 -11.31 11.39 -3.31
N SER A 124 -10.68 11.22 -2.16
CA SER A 124 -9.91 10.02 -1.79
C SER A 124 -10.59 9.16 -0.73
N SER A 125 -11.62 9.71 -0.05
CA SER A 125 -12.20 9.09 1.16
C SER A 125 -13.72 9.17 1.22
N LEU A 126 -14.35 10.10 0.48
CA LEU A 126 -15.80 10.25 0.46
C LEU A 126 -16.44 9.35 -0.59
N SER A 127 -17.66 8.89 -0.33
CA SER A 127 -18.44 8.14 -1.32
C SER A 127 -18.82 9.04 -2.49
N VAL A 128 -18.52 8.59 -3.70
CA VAL A 128 -18.93 9.24 -4.94
C VAL A 128 -20.45 9.28 -5.04
N THR A 129 -21.12 8.24 -4.58
CA THR A 129 -22.59 8.16 -4.51
C THR A 129 -23.17 9.24 -3.59
N GLU A 130 -22.54 9.51 -2.44
CA GLU A 130 -22.98 10.55 -1.52
C GLU A 130 -22.77 11.96 -2.09
N VAL A 131 -21.66 12.22 -2.77
CA VAL A 131 -21.42 13.48 -3.49
C VAL A 131 -22.47 13.65 -4.59
N ALA A 132 -22.74 12.62 -5.36
CA ALA A 132 -23.72 12.64 -6.47
C ALA A 132 -25.16 12.80 -6.00
N ALA A 133 -25.49 12.39 -4.76
CA ALA A 133 -26.86 12.44 -4.22
C ALA A 133 -27.42 13.89 -4.13
N GLY A 134 -26.54 14.90 -4.05
CA GLY A 134 -26.91 16.32 -4.10
C GLY A 134 -27.21 16.87 -5.50
N CYS A 135 -26.99 16.09 -6.55
CA CYS A 135 -27.16 16.53 -7.95
C CYS A 135 -28.54 16.18 -8.51
N GLY A 136 -29.06 17.02 -9.38
CA GLY A 136 -30.27 16.76 -10.14
C GLY A 136 -30.09 15.64 -11.19
N LYS A 137 -28.84 15.45 -11.69
CA LYS A 137 -28.46 14.41 -12.65
C LYS A 137 -27.28 13.61 -12.16
N PRO A 138 -27.44 12.77 -11.11
CA PRO A 138 -26.36 12.00 -10.52
C PRO A 138 -25.74 10.97 -11.49
N GLU A 139 -26.43 10.59 -12.57
CA GLU A 139 -25.94 9.65 -13.58
C GLU A 139 -24.73 10.15 -14.37
N ARG A 140 -24.43 11.47 -14.32
CA ARG A 140 -23.24 12.07 -14.96
C ARG A 140 -22.09 12.34 -13.99
N VAL A 141 -22.25 11.96 -12.73
CA VAL A 141 -21.25 12.16 -11.67
C VAL A 141 -20.44 10.89 -11.49
N ALA A 142 -19.10 11.02 -11.39
CA ALA A 142 -18.21 9.91 -11.11
C ALA A 142 -16.99 10.39 -10.30
N GLY A 143 -16.26 9.46 -9.72
CA GLY A 143 -14.95 9.72 -9.12
C GLY A 143 -13.85 9.69 -10.18
N LEU A 144 -12.89 10.59 -10.06
CA LEU A 144 -11.67 10.61 -10.85
C LEU A 144 -10.50 10.92 -9.90
N HIS A 145 -10.04 9.87 -9.20
CA HIS A 145 -9.11 9.98 -8.11
C HIS A 145 -7.67 9.93 -8.60
N PHE A 146 -7.00 11.07 -8.53
CA PHE A 146 -5.57 11.22 -8.83
C PHE A 146 -4.74 11.05 -7.55
N PHE A 147 -3.50 10.61 -7.71
CA PHE A 147 -2.53 10.44 -6.62
C PHE A 147 -1.53 11.58 -6.60
N ASN A 148 -1.09 11.97 -5.40
CA ASN A 148 -0.14 13.07 -5.19
C ASN A 148 1.33 12.63 -5.44
N PRO A 149 2.12 13.35 -6.26
CA PRO A 149 1.74 14.48 -7.11
C PRO A 149 1.16 14.01 -8.48
N PRO A 150 0.03 14.57 -8.95
CA PRO A 150 -0.62 14.09 -10.18
C PRO A 150 0.30 14.01 -11.41
N PRO A 151 1.23 14.96 -11.67
CA PRO A 151 2.11 14.84 -12.84
C PRO A 151 3.06 13.64 -12.80
N LEU A 152 3.42 13.13 -11.62
CA LEU A 152 4.39 12.03 -11.46
C LEU A 152 3.72 10.67 -11.34
N MET A 153 2.58 10.60 -10.67
CA MET A 153 1.84 9.35 -10.45
C MET A 153 1.14 8.92 -11.73
N LYS A 154 1.38 7.69 -12.17
CA LYS A 154 0.83 7.16 -13.41
C LYS A 154 -0.64 6.75 -13.30
N LEU A 155 -1.06 6.35 -12.10
CA LEU A 155 -2.38 5.80 -11.83
C LEU A 155 -3.45 6.88 -11.68
N VAL A 156 -4.66 6.56 -12.16
CA VAL A 156 -5.92 7.24 -11.83
C VAL A 156 -6.98 6.18 -11.58
N GLU A 157 -7.70 6.27 -10.48
CA GLU A 157 -8.89 5.47 -10.25
C GLU A 157 -10.11 6.18 -10.82
N VAL A 158 -10.91 5.46 -11.63
CA VAL A 158 -12.19 5.91 -12.16
C VAL A 158 -13.29 5.20 -11.40
N ILE A 159 -14.07 5.93 -10.61
CA ILE A 159 -15.03 5.35 -9.67
C ILE A 159 -16.46 5.64 -10.14
N GLY A 160 -17.20 4.59 -10.44
CA GLY A 160 -18.63 4.68 -10.68
C GLY A 160 -19.40 4.67 -9.36
N GLY A 161 -20.11 5.76 -9.04
CA GLY A 161 -21.10 5.72 -7.96
C GLY A 161 -22.31 4.85 -8.34
N LEU A 162 -23.19 4.58 -7.39
CA LEU A 162 -24.34 3.66 -7.57
C LEU A 162 -25.28 4.05 -8.72
N ARG A 163 -25.38 5.35 -9.02
CA ARG A 163 -26.24 5.88 -10.09
C ARG A 163 -25.47 6.34 -11.33
N THR A 164 -24.15 6.25 -11.33
CA THR A 164 -23.31 6.69 -12.44
C THR A 164 -23.61 5.85 -13.69
N ASN A 165 -23.85 6.52 -14.82
CA ASN A 165 -24.02 5.84 -16.09
C ASN A 165 -22.70 5.16 -16.52
N PRO A 166 -22.70 3.89 -16.90
CA PRO A 166 -21.49 3.18 -17.35
C PRO A 166 -20.70 3.91 -18.46
N ALA A 167 -21.40 4.60 -19.35
CA ALA A 167 -20.76 5.38 -20.41
C ALA A 167 -19.95 6.59 -19.87
N VAL A 168 -20.25 7.09 -18.66
CA VAL A 168 -19.43 8.11 -17.98
C VAL A 168 -18.10 7.50 -17.52
N VAL A 169 -18.15 6.31 -16.95
CA VAL A 169 -16.96 5.58 -16.51
C VAL A 169 -16.06 5.28 -17.72
N GLU A 170 -16.64 4.83 -18.84
CA GLU A 170 -15.91 4.57 -20.07
C GLU A 170 -15.27 5.86 -20.62
N ALA A 171 -16.03 6.96 -20.68
CA ALA A 171 -15.54 8.25 -21.15
C ALA A 171 -14.38 8.78 -20.28
N LEU A 172 -14.49 8.69 -18.95
CA LEU A 172 -13.41 9.08 -18.02
C LEU A 172 -12.19 8.16 -18.13
N THR A 173 -12.38 6.88 -18.41
CA THR A 173 -11.31 5.94 -18.70
C THR A 173 -10.53 6.35 -19.95
N GLY A 174 -11.23 6.69 -21.02
CA GLY A 174 -10.63 7.25 -22.26
C GLY A 174 -9.91 8.58 -22.01
N PHE A 175 -10.56 9.50 -21.28
CA PHE A 175 -9.97 10.78 -20.89
C PHE A 175 -8.67 10.61 -20.09
N SER A 176 -8.66 9.69 -19.12
CA SER A 176 -7.46 9.40 -18.31
C SER A 176 -6.28 8.95 -19.17
N ARG A 177 -6.52 8.06 -20.14
CA ARG A 177 -5.49 7.64 -21.10
C ARG A 177 -4.99 8.81 -21.96
N ARG A 178 -5.90 9.67 -22.40
CA ARG A 178 -5.57 10.87 -23.20
C ARG A 178 -4.61 11.83 -22.48
N ILE A 179 -4.76 11.99 -21.16
CA ILE A 179 -3.87 12.84 -20.36
C ILE A 179 -2.63 12.06 -19.84
N GLY A 180 -2.32 10.90 -20.44
CA GLY A 180 -1.12 10.11 -20.16
C GLY A 180 -1.17 9.31 -18.85
N LYS A 181 -2.37 8.99 -18.36
CA LYS A 181 -2.57 8.19 -17.14
C LYS A 181 -3.00 6.77 -17.45
N HIS A 182 -2.77 5.87 -16.48
CA HIS A 182 -3.27 4.52 -16.49
C HIS A 182 -4.55 4.45 -15.64
N PRO A 183 -5.74 4.35 -16.25
CA PRO A 183 -6.98 4.25 -15.51
C PRO A 183 -7.19 2.83 -14.98
N VAL A 184 -7.68 2.75 -13.74
CA VAL A 184 -8.24 1.55 -13.12
C VAL A 184 -9.69 1.85 -12.75
N VAL A 185 -10.61 0.98 -13.17
CA VAL A 185 -12.03 1.14 -12.83
C VAL A 185 -12.31 0.49 -11.49
N ALA A 186 -12.95 1.22 -10.60
CA ALA A 186 -13.30 0.76 -9.27
C ALA A 186 -14.77 1.04 -8.91
N ALA A 187 -15.35 0.20 -8.07
CA ALA A 187 -16.63 0.46 -7.43
C ALA A 187 -16.47 1.53 -6.32
N ASP A 188 -17.54 2.25 -6.03
CA ASP A 188 -17.62 3.23 -4.96
C ASP A 188 -17.66 2.53 -3.59
N THR A 189 -16.49 2.28 -3.03
CA THR A 189 -16.30 1.62 -1.74
C THR A 189 -15.23 2.36 -0.93
N PRO A 190 -15.23 2.26 0.42
CA PRO A 190 -14.27 2.98 1.25
C PRO A 190 -12.82 2.67 0.87
N GLY A 191 -12.06 3.71 0.49
CA GLY A 191 -10.67 3.60 0.09
C GLY A 191 -10.44 3.06 -1.32
N PHE A 192 -11.48 2.85 -2.11
CA PHE A 192 -11.43 2.33 -3.48
C PHE A 192 -10.50 1.10 -3.59
N VAL A 193 -9.49 1.12 -4.44
CA VAL A 193 -8.52 0.02 -4.54
C VAL A 193 -7.25 0.30 -3.73
N VAL A 194 -6.61 1.45 -3.98
CA VAL A 194 -5.25 1.73 -3.47
C VAL A 194 -5.24 1.97 -1.97
N ASN A 195 -6.10 2.85 -1.47
CA ASN A 195 -6.18 3.14 -0.02
C ASN A 195 -6.67 1.91 0.76
N HIS A 196 -7.57 1.11 0.17
CA HIS A 196 -8.01 -0.15 0.73
C HIS A 196 -6.84 -1.15 0.81
N ALA A 197 -6.12 -1.39 -0.29
CA ALA A 197 -4.97 -2.30 -0.31
C ALA A 197 -3.86 -1.89 0.67
N GLY A 198 -3.67 -0.58 0.85
CA GLY A 198 -2.71 -0.01 1.81
C GLY A 198 -2.97 -0.39 3.27
N ARG A 199 -4.16 -0.92 3.61
CA ARG A 199 -4.50 -1.37 4.98
C ARG A 199 -3.74 -2.61 5.41
N ALA A 200 -3.11 -3.33 4.47
CA ALA A 200 -2.29 -4.48 4.80
C ALA A 200 -0.93 -4.13 5.39
N TYR A 201 -0.29 -3.05 4.90
CA TYR A 201 1.14 -2.80 5.12
C TYR A 201 1.41 -2.02 6.42
N GLY A 202 0.91 -0.78 6.51
CA GLY A 202 1.13 0.08 7.67
C GLY A 202 0.50 -0.47 8.96
N PRO A 203 -0.80 -0.77 9.00
CA PRO A 203 -1.47 -1.25 10.21
C PRO A 203 -0.88 -2.55 10.77
N GLU A 204 -0.49 -3.50 9.91
CA GLU A 204 0.12 -4.74 10.40
C GLU A 204 1.54 -4.54 10.93
N ALA A 205 2.33 -3.69 10.26
CA ALA A 205 3.66 -3.32 10.76
C ALA A 205 3.59 -2.63 12.14
N LEU A 206 2.64 -1.71 12.32
CA LEU A 206 2.39 -1.06 13.61
C LEU A 206 2.03 -2.08 14.69
N ARG A 207 1.26 -3.12 14.35
CA ARG A 207 0.89 -4.19 15.28
C ARG A 207 2.11 -5.03 15.68
N ILE A 208 2.99 -5.38 14.75
CA ILE A 208 4.23 -6.11 15.01
C ILE A 208 5.09 -5.34 16.04
N VAL A 209 5.25 -4.03 15.86
CA VAL A 209 6.01 -3.19 16.79
C VAL A 209 5.29 -3.04 18.12
N ALA A 210 3.96 -2.90 18.14
CA ALA A 210 3.16 -2.82 19.36
C ALA A 210 3.29 -4.07 20.22
N GLN A 211 3.44 -5.23 19.59
CA GLN A 211 3.64 -6.51 20.25
C GLN A 211 5.09 -6.76 20.67
N GLY A 212 6.01 -5.82 20.42
CA GLY A 212 7.42 -5.96 20.76
C GLY A 212 8.16 -7.05 19.98
N ILE A 213 7.69 -7.44 18.81
CA ILE A 213 8.26 -8.51 17.98
C ILE A 213 9.60 -8.07 17.37
N ALA A 214 9.61 -6.88 16.78
CA ALA A 214 10.75 -6.25 16.13
C ALA A 214 10.64 -4.73 16.25
N SER A 215 11.77 -4.01 16.12
CA SER A 215 11.78 -2.55 16.06
C SER A 215 11.31 -2.05 14.69
N PRO A 216 10.87 -0.77 14.57
CA PRO A 216 10.49 -0.17 13.28
C PRO A 216 11.58 -0.34 12.20
N ARG A 217 12.84 -0.16 12.59
CA ARG A 217 13.99 -0.32 11.68
C ARG A 217 14.16 -1.76 11.20
N GLU A 218 14.02 -2.74 12.07
CA GLU A 218 14.13 -4.15 11.71
C GLU A 218 13.01 -4.58 10.75
N VAL A 219 11.78 -4.14 11.00
CA VAL A 219 10.65 -4.38 10.10
C VAL A 219 10.92 -3.77 8.72
N ASP A 220 11.39 -2.51 8.66
CA ASP A 220 11.72 -1.85 7.39
C ASP A 220 12.85 -2.58 6.64
N LEU A 221 13.90 -2.99 7.34
CA LEU A 221 15.00 -3.76 6.74
C LEU A 221 14.53 -5.11 6.19
N LEU A 222 13.70 -5.83 6.94
CA LEU A 222 13.14 -7.12 6.50
C LEU A 222 12.28 -6.94 5.25
N MET A 223 11.41 -5.94 5.23
CA MET A 223 10.57 -5.70 4.04
C MET A 223 11.37 -5.25 2.82
N LYS A 224 12.44 -4.48 3.01
CA LYS A 224 13.29 -4.05 1.88
C LYS A 224 14.23 -5.16 1.39
N GLU A 225 14.94 -5.81 2.32
CA GLU A 225 16.05 -6.71 1.96
C GLU A 225 15.61 -8.17 1.78
N ALA A 226 14.56 -8.62 2.47
CA ALA A 226 14.02 -9.96 2.28
C ALA A 226 12.83 -10.00 1.32
N ALA A 227 11.90 -9.02 1.38
CA ALA A 227 10.69 -9.01 0.56
C ALA A 227 10.77 -8.11 -0.69
N GLY A 228 11.87 -7.35 -0.89
CA GLY A 228 12.13 -6.57 -2.10
C GLY A 228 11.31 -5.28 -2.23
N PHE A 229 10.73 -4.77 -1.17
CA PHE A 229 10.03 -3.49 -1.18
C PHE A 229 11.04 -2.34 -1.27
N ARG A 230 10.70 -1.28 -2.02
CA ARG A 230 11.55 -0.10 -2.14
C ARG A 230 11.65 0.71 -0.85
N MET A 231 10.61 0.64 -0.03
CA MET A 231 10.47 1.39 1.21
C MET A 231 9.80 0.50 2.26
N GLY A 232 10.32 0.53 3.47
CA GLY A 232 9.69 -0.14 4.59
C GLY A 232 8.42 0.58 5.05
N PRO A 233 7.55 -0.09 5.83
CA PRO A 233 6.27 0.49 6.24
C PRO A 233 6.42 1.75 7.11
N PHE A 234 7.44 1.84 7.95
CA PHE A 234 7.66 3.00 8.82
C PHE A 234 8.29 4.17 8.08
N GLU A 235 9.19 3.90 7.12
CA GLU A 235 9.70 4.91 6.18
C GLU A 235 8.54 5.51 5.36
N LEU A 236 7.59 4.68 4.94
CA LEU A 236 6.40 5.12 4.18
C LEU A 236 5.45 5.94 5.05
N LEU A 237 5.17 5.52 6.29
CA LEU A 237 4.33 6.28 7.22
C LEU A 237 4.90 7.66 7.51
N ASP A 238 6.22 7.77 7.70
CA ASP A 238 6.91 9.05 7.90
C ASP A 238 6.95 9.92 6.64
N LEU A 239 6.94 9.32 5.45
CA LEU A 239 6.87 10.03 4.18
C LEU A 239 5.49 10.63 3.92
N VAL A 240 4.44 9.84 4.13
CA VAL A 240 3.03 10.25 3.91
C VAL A 240 2.60 11.27 4.96
N GLY A 241 3.07 11.11 6.17
CA GLY A 241 2.68 11.87 7.35
C GLY A 241 1.69 11.12 8.21
N GLY A 242 2.03 11.03 9.51
CA GLY A 242 1.28 10.24 10.49
C GLY A 242 -0.18 10.62 10.62
N ASP A 243 -0.49 11.91 10.57
CA ASP A 243 -1.85 12.44 10.62
C ASP A 243 -2.70 12.00 9.42
N VAL A 244 -2.15 12.10 8.21
CA VAL A 244 -2.82 11.65 6.97
C VAL A 244 -3.03 10.13 7.01
N ALA A 245 -1.99 9.37 7.34
CA ALA A 245 -2.06 7.91 7.41
C ALA A 245 -3.09 7.46 8.46
N HIS A 246 -3.12 8.10 9.63
CA HIS A 246 -4.07 7.80 10.71
C HIS A 246 -5.51 8.11 10.30
N ALA A 247 -5.75 9.28 9.74
CA ALA A 247 -7.09 9.69 9.29
C ALA A 247 -7.66 8.69 8.27
N VAL A 248 -6.85 8.24 7.30
CA VAL A 248 -7.28 7.23 6.32
C VAL A 248 -7.53 5.86 6.97
N MET A 249 -6.73 5.46 7.98
CA MET A 249 -6.95 4.21 8.73
C MET A 249 -8.29 4.23 9.46
N VAL A 250 -8.59 5.33 10.19
CA VAL A 250 -9.82 5.49 10.95
C VAL A 250 -11.02 5.54 10.00
N SER A 251 -10.96 6.38 8.97
CA SER A 251 -12.05 6.56 8.01
C SER A 251 -12.47 5.23 7.33
N ILE A 252 -11.50 4.42 6.86
CA ILE A 252 -11.81 3.13 6.24
C ILE A 252 -12.40 2.15 7.26
N PHE A 253 -11.87 2.10 8.49
CA PHE A 253 -12.37 1.23 9.55
C PHE A 253 -13.82 1.55 9.91
N GLU A 254 -14.13 2.82 10.11
CA GLU A 254 -15.49 3.28 10.43
C GLU A 254 -16.47 3.01 9.29
N GLN A 255 -16.07 3.31 8.04
CA GLN A 255 -16.91 3.12 6.86
C GLN A 255 -17.16 1.62 6.53
N TYR A 256 -16.28 0.71 6.96
CA TYR A 256 -16.50 -0.74 6.92
C TYR A 256 -17.15 -1.28 8.19
N PHE A 257 -17.79 -0.41 9.01
CA PHE A 257 -18.50 -0.77 10.24
C PHE A 257 -17.63 -1.62 11.18
N GLU A 258 -16.40 -1.13 11.40
CA GLU A 258 -15.44 -1.73 12.33
C GLU A 258 -15.00 -3.16 11.98
N GLU A 259 -14.97 -3.51 10.69
CA GLU A 259 -14.41 -4.81 10.25
C GLU A 259 -12.99 -4.99 10.79
N PRO A 260 -12.71 -6.03 11.60
CA PRO A 260 -11.42 -6.23 12.27
C PRO A 260 -10.21 -6.23 11.33
N MET A 261 -10.38 -6.62 10.07
CA MET A 261 -9.32 -6.61 9.06
C MET A 261 -8.69 -5.22 8.88
N TYR A 262 -9.46 -4.13 9.09
CA TYR A 262 -9.03 -2.75 8.87
C TYR A 262 -8.71 -1.99 10.17
N GLN A 263 -8.68 -2.65 11.32
CA GLN A 263 -8.48 -2.03 12.62
C GLN A 263 -7.25 -1.12 12.65
N PRO A 264 -7.40 0.18 13.00
CA PRO A 264 -6.29 1.11 13.12
C PRO A 264 -5.44 0.81 14.36
N SER A 265 -4.26 1.43 14.43
CA SER A 265 -3.33 1.25 15.54
C SER A 265 -3.42 2.39 16.55
N ALA A 266 -3.62 2.07 17.85
CA ALA A 266 -3.57 3.02 18.93
C ALA A 266 -2.21 3.75 19.03
N GLN A 267 -1.11 3.07 18.69
CA GLN A 267 0.22 3.70 18.65
C GLN A 267 0.30 4.85 17.65
N MET A 268 -0.43 4.76 16.52
CA MET A 268 -0.45 5.83 15.54
C MET A 268 -1.19 7.05 16.07
N ALA A 269 -2.33 6.85 16.75
CA ALA A 269 -3.10 7.92 17.38
C ALA A 269 -2.26 8.71 18.40
N VAL A 270 -1.51 8.01 19.26
CA VAL A 270 -0.63 8.63 20.26
C VAL A 270 0.49 9.44 19.60
N ARG A 271 1.11 8.92 18.51
CA ARG A 271 2.15 9.66 17.78
C ARG A 271 1.60 10.92 17.11
N VAL A 272 0.42 10.84 16.54
CA VAL A 272 -0.27 12.02 15.97
C VAL A 272 -0.53 13.06 17.03
N ALA A 273 -1.07 12.66 18.19
CA ALA A 273 -1.32 13.56 19.32
C ALA A 273 -0.02 14.21 19.86
N ALA A 274 1.10 13.49 19.78
CA ALA A 274 2.43 14.02 20.15
C ALA A 274 3.08 14.89 19.06
N GLY A 275 2.44 15.12 17.91
CA GLY A 275 3.02 15.88 16.80
C GLY A 275 4.16 15.15 16.05
N MET A 276 4.34 13.85 16.31
CA MET A 276 5.37 13.01 15.65
C MET A 276 4.86 12.52 14.28
N LEU A 277 4.80 13.43 13.31
CA LEU A 277 4.12 13.22 12.03
C LEU A 277 5.03 12.73 10.89
N GLY A 278 6.29 12.45 11.18
CA GLY A 278 7.28 12.03 10.19
C GLY A 278 8.10 13.18 9.62
N ARG A 279 8.44 13.11 8.32
CA ARG A 279 9.35 14.07 7.66
C ARG A 279 8.89 15.52 7.78
N LYS A 280 7.59 15.79 7.72
CA LYS A 280 7.04 17.15 7.76
C LYS A 280 7.22 17.84 9.12
N SER A 281 7.21 17.06 10.22
CA SER A 281 7.49 17.54 11.57
C SER A 281 8.94 17.28 11.99
N LYS A 282 9.77 16.74 11.09
CA LYS A 282 11.14 16.29 11.29
C LYS A 282 11.30 15.17 12.33
N GLN A 283 10.23 14.69 12.89
CA GLN A 283 10.18 13.58 13.84
C GLN A 283 8.98 12.68 13.58
N GLY A 284 9.22 11.37 13.49
CA GLY A 284 8.24 10.33 13.30
C GLY A 284 8.69 9.02 13.95
N PHE A 285 8.67 7.92 13.19
CA PHE A 285 9.36 6.69 13.58
C PHE A 285 10.88 6.85 13.51
N TYR A 286 11.33 7.77 12.66
CA TYR A 286 12.73 8.19 12.52
C TYR A 286 12.89 9.67 12.88
N ASN A 287 14.13 10.07 13.18
CA ASN A 287 14.49 11.44 13.36
C ASN A 287 15.12 11.98 12.07
N TYR A 288 14.67 13.17 11.62
CA TYR A 288 15.10 13.83 10.39
C TYR A 288 15.88 15.13 10.65
N ASP A 289 16.19 15.46 11.91
CA ASP A 289 16.98 16.63 12.32
C ASP A 289 18.50 16.39 12.31
N GLY A 290 19.01 15.59 11.38
CA GLY A 290 20.44 15.51 11.09
C GLY A 290 21.25 14.43 11.82
N ALA A 291 20.74 13.82 12.86
CA ALA A 291 21.28 12.57 13.40
C ALA A 291 20.33 11.42 13.05
N GLN A 292 20.77 10.51 12.21
CA GLN A 292 20.03 9.24 12.09
C GLN A 292 20.01 8.58 13.47
N SER A 293 18.92 8.75 14.19
CA SER A 293 18.63 7.94 15.37
C SER A 293 18.41 6.51 14.89
N ALA A 294 19.47 5.72 14.87
CA ALA A 294 19.37 4.31 14.68
C ALA A 294 18.61 3.77 15.89
N SER A 295 17.34 3.38 15.73
CA SER A 295 16.69 2.57 16.76
C SER A 295 17.56 1.35 17.02
N PRO A 296 17.91 1.05 18.27
CA PRO A 296 18.68 -0.14 18.57
C PRO A 296 17.93 -1.39 18.10
N PRO A 297 18.62 -2.48 17.76
CA PRO A 297 17.96 -3.73 17.47
C PRO A 297 17.11 -4.16 18.67
N THR A 298 15.97 -4.81 18.40
CA THR A 298 15.06 -5.30 19.45
C THR A 298 15.76 -6.36 20.33
N ILE A 299 16.66 -7.15 19.74
CA ILE A 299 17.38 -8.23 20.41
C ILE A 299 18.88 -8.09 20.16
N ALA A 300 19.64 -7.95 21.23
CA ALA A 300 21.10 -8.06 21.16
C ALA A 300 21.49 -9.52 20.93
N VAL A 301 22.26 -9.76 19.87
CA VAL A 301 22.78 -11.10 19.53
C VAL A 301 24.23 -11.18 19.95
N ALA A 302 24.52 -12.08 20.91
CA ALA A 302 25.90 -12.38 21.31
C ALA A 302 26.62 -13.08 20.13
N ALA A 303 27.82 -12.64 19.82
CA ALA A 303 28.67 -13.34 18.86
C ALA A 303 29.02 -14.72 19.38
N GLN A 304 28.70 -15.77 18.63
CA GLN A 304 28.96 -17.16 18.93
C GLN A 304 29.59 -17.86 17.72
N PRO A 305 30.39 -18.91 17.92
CA PRO A 305 30.87 -19.71 16.81
C PRO A 305 29.73 -20.43 16.10
N VAL A 306 29.94 -20.73 14.81
CA VAL A 306 29.01 -21.58 14.05
C VAL A 306 28.91 -22.95 14.74
N PRO A 307 27.69 -23.47 14.98
CA PRO A 307 27.52 -24.75 15.65
C PRO A 307 28.03 -25.90 14.80
N ALA A 308 28.67 -26.90 15.42
CA ALA A 308 29.17 -28.06 14.70
C ALA A 308 28.06 -28.90 14.07
N SER A 309 26.88 -28.92 14.69
CA SER A 309 25.72 -29.66 14.21
C SER A 309 24.42 -28.93 14.53
N ALA A 310 23.38 -29.19 13.71
CA ALA A 310 22.03 -28.71 13.91
C ALA A 310 21.01 -29.75 13.43
N TRP A 311 19.83 -29.72 14.00
CA TRP A 311 18.67 -30.45 13.48
C TRP A 311 17.72 -29.49 12.76
N VAL A 312 17.07 -29.96 11.68
CA VAL A 312 16.12 -29.20 10.89
C VAL A 312 14.85 -30.02 10.72
N ALA A 313 13.70 -29.40 10.96
CA ALA A 313 12.41 -30.05 10.74
C ALA A 313 12.20 -30.33 9.24
N ASP A 314 11.65 -31.50 8.92
CA ASP A 314 11.24 -31.84 7.55
C ASP A 314 9.85 -31.23 7.26
N GLU A 315 9.86 -29.89 7.13
CA GLU A 315 8.70 -29.05 6.88
C GLU A 315 8.92 -28.20 5.62
N ASP A 316 7.98 -27.31 5.29
CA ASP A 316 8.08 -26.38 4.15
C ASP A 316 9.36 -25.53 4.25
N GLY A 317 10.26 -25.63 3.26
CA GLY A 317 11.56 -24.95 3.27
C GLY A 317 12.65 -25.60 4.12
N GLY A 318 12.34 -26.66 4.89
CA GLY A 318 13.32 -27.30 5.77
C GLY A 318 14.49 -27.92 5.03
N ARG A 319 14.27 -28.47 3.85
CA ARG A 319 15.33 -29.04 2.99
C ARG A 319 16.30 -27.98 2.50
N GLU A 320 15.79 -26.84 2.02
CA GLU A 320 16.59 -25.70 1.59
C GLU A 320 17.42 -25.14 2.75
N LEU A 321 16.82 -25.06 3.94
CA LEU A 321 17.52 -24.64 5.16
C LEU A 321 18.65 -25.60 5.53
N ALA A 322 18.39 -26.92 5.50
CA ALA A 322 19.41 -27.92 5.79
C ALA A 322 20.61 -27.84 4.83
N GLU A 323 20.38 -27.64 3.53
CA GLU A 323 21.43 -27.43 2.54
C GLU A 323 22.22 -26.14 2.80
N LEU A 324 21.54 -25.03 3.14
CA LEU A 324 22.22 -23.79 3.51
C LEU A 324 23.14 -23.99 4.70
N LEU A 325 22.67 -24.66 5.76
CA LEU A 325 23.47 -24.95 6.95
C LEU A 325 24.67 -25.86 6.64
N LYS A 326 24.52 -26.86 5.79
CA LYS A 326 25.65 -27.69 5.31
C LYS A 326 26.69 -26.85 4.57
N ASN A 327 26.26 -25.92 3.71
CA ASN A 327 27.17 -25.01 3.01
C ASN A 327 27.88 -24.05 3.97
N ALA A 328 27.30 -23.79 5.13
CA ALA A 328 27.92 -23.03 6.23
C ALA A 328 28.86 -23.87 7.11
N GLY A 329 29.09 -25.16 6.79
CA GLY A 329 29.94 -26.07 7.54
C GLY A 329 29.26 -26.77 8.73
N VAL A 330 27.93 -26.66 8.86
CA VAL A 330 27.15 -27.28 9.91
C VAL A 330 26.71 -28.68 9.49
N LYS A 331 26.89 -29.70 10.36
CA LYS A 331 26.31 -31.03 10.14
C LYS A 331 24.80 -30.97 10.38
N ALA A 332 24.05 -30.58 9.35
CA ALA A 332 22.60 -30.44 9.42
C ALA A 332 21.90 -31.78 9.18
N GLN A 333 21.13 -32.24 10.16
CA GLN A 333 20.25 -33.41 10.06
C GLN A 333 18.82 -32.96 9.73
N LEU A 334 18.25 -33.47 8.65
CA LEU A 334 16.85 -33.23 8.28
C LEU A 334 15.98 -34.35 8.85
N GLY A 335 14.99 -33.97 9.64
CA GLY A 335 14.04 -34.90 10.23
C GLY A 335 14.64 -35.89 11.24
N GLY A 336 13.83 -36.89 11.62
CA GLY A 336 14.22 -37.88 12.66
C GLY A 336 14.30 -37.25 14.06
N GLN A 337 14.95 -37.93 14.99
CA GLN A 337 15.12 -37.39 16.34
C GLN A 337 16.30 -36.42 16.39
N PRO A 338 16.14 -35.23 17.02
CA PRO A 338 17.24 -34.30 17.19
C PRO A 338 18.30 -34.84 18.17
N ALA A 339 19.57 -34.54 17.92
CA ALA A 339 20.65 -34.81 18.86
C ALA A 339 20.42 -34.07 20.19
N ALA A 340 21.09 -34.53 21.27
CA ALA A 340 20.96 -33.94 22.59
C ALA A 340 21.49 -32.50 22.72
N SER A 341 22.29 -32.02 21.77
CA SER A 341 22.90 -30.68 21.75
C SER A 341 22.79 -30.02 20.38
N GLY A 342 23.02 -28.69 20.34
CA GLY A 342 22.90 -27.86 19.13
C GLY A 342 21.50 -27.32 18.89
N PRO A 343 21.35 -26.30 17.99
CA PRO A 343 20.07 -25.72 17.67
C PRO A 343 19.17 -26.66 16.88
N CYS A 344 17.87 -26.61 17.18
CA CYS A 344 16.80 -27.23 16.40
C CYS A 344 16.11 -26.15 15.59
N PHE A 345 16.16 -26.24 14.26
CA PHE A 345 15.52 -25.30 13.35
C PHE A 345 14.17 -25.83 12.88
N VAL A 346 13.15 -24.98 12.95
CA VAL A 346 11.82 -25.21 12.41
C VAL A 346 11.48 -24.13 11.40
N THR A 347 10.58 -24.43 10.46
CA THR A 347 10.20 -23.50 9.36
C THR A 347 8.68 -23.38 9.28
N PRO A 348 7.99 -22.97 10.37
CA PRO A 348 6.54 -22.97 10.43
C PRO A 348 5.92 -21.94 9.49
N LEU A 349 4.72 -22.24 8.98
CA LEU A 349 3.89 -21.31 8.25
C LEU A 349 2.78 -20.77 9.16
N GLY A 350 2.86 -19.48 9.52
CA GLY A 350 1.86 -18.80 10.35
C GLY A 350 1.88 -19.17 11.84
N GLU A 351 2.68 -20.11 12.26
CA GLU A 351 2.88 -20.50 13.66
C GLU A 351 4.11 -19.78 14.25
N ASP A 352 4.23 -19.71 15.57
CA ASP A 352 5.42 -19.19 16.25
C ASP A 352 6.39 -20.33 16.65
N ALA A 353 7.58 -19.95 17.11
CA ALA A 353 8.62 -20.92 17.48
C ALA A 353 8.24 -21.76 18.71
N SER A 354 7.54 -21.18 19.69
CA SER A 354 7.11 -21.89 20.89
C SER A 354 6.06 -22.95 20.58
N ASN A 355 5.04 -22.63 19.79
CA ASN A 355 4.02 -23.58 19.36
C ASN A 355 4.62 -24.70 18.50
N ALA A 356 5.52 -24.36 17.56
CA ALA A 356 6.23 -25.35 16.76
C ALA A 356 7.08 -26.30 17.60
N ALA A 357 7.77 -25.78 18.63
CA ALA A 357 8.54 -26.62 19.56
C ALA A 357 7.64 -27.61 20.32
N VAL A 358 6.49 -27.17 20.80
CA VAL A 358 5.52 -28.05 21.50
C VAL A 358 4.96 -29.10 20.53
N ARG A 359 4.52 -28.70 19.35
CA ARG A 359 3.95 -29.58 18.32
C ARG A 359 4.91 -30.69 17.91
N LEU A 360 6.19 -30.35 17.75
CA LEU A 360 7.24 -31.29 17.33
C LEU A 360 7.92 -31.98 18.51
N LYS A 361 7.52 -31.69 19.77
CA LYS A 361 8.09 -32.25 21.01
C LYS A 361 9.61 -32.00 21.11
N LEU A 362 10.04 -30.79 20.73
CA LEU A 362 11.41 -30.33 20.80
C LEU A 362 11.69 -29.63 22.13
N ASP A 363 12.98 -29.53 22.50
CA ASP A 363 13.41 -28.67 23.60
C ASP A 363 13.28 -27.20 23.21
N PRO A 364 12.35 -26.41 23.81
CA PRO A 364 12.11 -25.03 23.41
C PRO A 364 13.33 -24.11 23.68
N ALA A 365 14.22 -24.45 24.61
CA ALA A 365 15.43 -23.66 24.87
C ALA A 365 16.44 -23.68 23.69
N ARG A 366 16.33 -24.69 22.82
CA ARG A 366 17.18 -24.87 21.64
C ARG A 366 16.44 -24.73 20.32
N THR A 367 15.13 -24.55 20.35
CA THR A 367 14.33 -24.43 19.15
C THR A 367 14.32 -22.99 18.62
N MET A 368 14.64 -22.86 17.35
CA MET A 368 14.68 -21.60 16.62
C MET A 368 13.85 -21.73 15.35
N ALA A 369 13.00 -20.76 15.08
CA ALA A 369 12.26 -20.75 13.81
C ALA A 369 12.91 -19.83 12.78
N VAL A 370 12.88 -20.24 11.53
CA VAL A 370 13.47 -19.52 10.40
C VAL A 370 12.40 -19.25 9.35
N ASP A 371 12.30 -18.00 8.90
CA ASP A 371 11.34 -17.60 7.88
C ASP A 371 11.84 -18.02 6.48
N MET A 372 11.18 -19.03 5.89
CA MET A 372 11.45 -19.54 4.55
C MET A 372 10.43 -19.07 3.49
N PHE A 373 9.52 -18.15 3.88
CA PHE A 373 8.38 -17.80 3.04
C PHE A 373 8.72 -16.81 1.92
N GLY A 374 9.55 -15.79 2.21
CA GLY A 374 9.87 -14.70 1.29
C GLY A 374 11.14 -14.87 0.48
N GLY A 375 11.85 -15.99 0.65
CA GLY A 375 13.16 -16.25 0.02
C GLY A 375 14.34 -16.03 0.97
N PHE A 376 15.53 -16.50 0.58
CA PHE A 376 16.71 -16.64 1.46
C PHE A 376 17.93 -15.85 1.02
N SER A 377 17.86 -15.19 -0.13
CA SER A 377 19.03 -14.53 -0.73
C SER A 377 19.36 -13.16 -0.12
N GLY A 378 18.36 -12.52 0.47
CA GLY A 378 18.49 -11.23 1.15
C GLY A 378 18.73 -11.39 2.66
N ARG A 379 18.10 -10.55 3.47
CA ARG A 379 18.13 -10.66 4.93
C ARG A 379 17.35 -11.87 5.41
N ARG A 380 17.90 -12.61 6.39
CA ARG A 380 17.25 -13.78 7.00
C ARG A 380 16.60 -13.42 8.33
N THR A 381 15.48 -14.07 8.65
CA THR A 381 14.78 -13.89 9.92
C THR A 381 14.96 -15.13 10.78
N LEU A 382 15.44 -14.92 12.01
CA LEU A 382 15.54 -15.93 13.05
C LEU A 382 14.61 -15.56 14.20
N MET A 383 13.66 -16.41 14.53
CA MET A 383 12.73 -16.21 15.64
C MET A 383 13.08 -17.14 16.79
N LYS A 384 13.22 -16.58 17.97
CA LYS A 384 13.52 -17.33 19.21
C LYS A 384 12.24 -17.64 19.98
N THR A 385 12.22 -18.73 20.73
CA THR A 385 11.18 -18.98 21.72
C THR A 385 11.33 -18.06 22.94
N LEU A 386 10.35 -18.08 23.85
CA LEU A 386 10.41 -17.35 25.12
C LEU A 386 11.57 -17.77 26.03
N VAL A 387 12.06 -19.00 25.88
CA VAL A 387 13.08 -19.60 26.75
C VAL A 387 14.38 -19.92 26.03
N SER A 388 14.55 -19.50 24.78
CA SER A 388 15.82 -19.70 24.05
C SER A 388 16.99 -19.06 24.76
N THR A 389 18.10 -19.79 24.90
CA THR A 389 19.31 -19.27 25.53
C THR A 389 20.09 -18.36 24.58
N ALA A 390 20.81 -17.37 25.14
CA ALA A 390 21.60 -16.42 24.35
C ALA A 390 22.65 -17.11 23.46
N ASP A 391 23.26 -18.18 23.96
CA ASP A 391 24.28 -18.94 23.24
C ASP A 391 23.70 -19.67 22.03
N ILE A 392 22.52 -20.28 22.17
CA ILE A 392 21.83 -20.97 21.06
C ILE A 392 21.36 -19.94 20.01
N VAL A 393 20.83 -18.82 20.46
CA VAL A 393 20.44 -17.74 19.55
C VAL A 393 21.63 -17.21 18.74
N GLY A 394 22.77 -16.98 19.44
CA GLY A 394 24.02 -16.53 18.81
C GLY A 394 24.58 -17.54 17.81
N ALA A 395 24.64 -18.84 18.21
CA ALA A 395 25.10 -19.91 17.34
C ALA A 395 24.21 -20.10 16.11
N ALA A 396 22.88 -20.05 16.28
CA ALA A 396 21.92 -20.11 15.18
C ALA A 396 22.05 -18.92 14.22
N ALA A 397 22.20 -17.70 14.76
CA ALA A 397 22.43 -16.50 13.95
C ALA A 397 23.74 -16.57 13.17
N ALA A 398 24.83 -17.07 13.80
CA ALA A 398 26.12 -17.30 13.14
C ALA A 398 26.01 -18.28 11.97
N ALA A 399 25.28 -19.38 12.14
CA ALA A 399 25.04 -20.35 11.07
C ALA A 399 24.23 -19.76 9.91
N LEU A 400 23.24 -18.94 10.22
CA LEU A 400 22.39 -18.29 9.22
C LEU A 400 23.06 -17.08 8.56
N SER A 401 24.16 -16.54 9.08
CA SER A 401 24.90 -15.44 8.45
C SER A 401 25.87 -15.89 7.34
N ALA A 402 25.92 -17.19 7.05
CA ALA A 402 26.76 -17.74 5.99
C ALA A 402 26.57 -16.99 4.67
N GLY A 403 27.69 -16.68 3.99
CA GLY A 403 27.72 -15.85 2.80
C GLY A 403 27.57 -14.35 3.07
N ASN A 404 27.83 -13.89 4.30
CA ASN A 404 27.68 -12.52 4.77
C ASN A 404 26.24 -11.97 4.63
N VAL A 405 25.25 -12.86 4.66
CA VAL A 405 23.83 -12.45 4.62
C VAL A 405 23.42 -11.96 6.02
N PRO A 406 22.86 -10.75 6.14
CA PRO A 406 22.42 -10.24 7.44
C PRO A 406 21.30 -11.08 8.05
N VAL A 407 21.34 -11.27 9.36
CA VAL A 407 20.31 -11.96 10.13
C VAL A 407 19.63 -10.98 11.07
N THR A 408 18.31 -10.96 11.07
CA THR A 408 17.50 -10.26 12.08
C THR A 408 16.90 -11.29 13.02
N VAL A 409 17.22 -11.14 14.32
CA VAL A 409 16.57 -11.94 15.36
C VAL A 409 15.32 -11.21 15.85
N ILE A 410 14.21 -11.93 15.91
CA ILE A 410 12.93 -11.39 16.38
C ILE A 410 12.41 -12.17 17.58
N ASN A 411 11.52 -11.57 18.35
CA ASN A 411 10.78 -12.26 19.39
C ASN A 411 9.72 -13.19 18.79
N ASP A 412 9.24 -14.12 19.62
CA ASP A 412 8.23 -15.11 19.23
C ASP A 412 6.98 -14.46 18.67
N SER A 413 6.54 -14.92 17.52
CA SER A 413 5.41 -14.30 16.79
C SER A 413 4.79 -15.25 15.77
N PRO A 414 3.49 -15.47 15.79
CA PRO A 414 2.81 -16.18 14.72
C PRO A 414 3.06 -15.47 13.38
N GLY A 415 3.61 -16.19 12.40
CA GLY A 415 3.84 -15.70 11.05
C GLY A 415 5.01 -14.74 10.86
N PHE A 416 5.94 -14.64 11.80
CA PHE A 416 7.15 -13.81 11.71
C PHE A 416 6.83 -12.31 11.42
N VAL A 417 7.67 -11.64 10.64
CA VAL A 417 7.43 -10.27 10.10
C VAL A 417 7.02 -10.34 8.63
N VAL A 418 7.85 -11.01 7.81
CA VAL A 418 7.64 -11.02 6.35
C VAL A 418 6.41 -11.84 5.98
N GLN A 419 6.23 -13.02 6.58
CA GLN A 419 5.04 -13.84 6.35
C GLN A 419 3.75 -13.08 6.65
N ARG A 420 3.68 -12.40 7.83
CA ARG A 420 2.51 -11.64 8.26
C ARG A 420 2.17 -10.55 7.25
N LEU A 421 3.15 -9.73 6.89
CA LEU A 421 2.93 -8.60 5.98
C LEU A 421 2.56 -9.08 4.57
N LEU A 422 3.27 -10.07 4.01
CA LEU A 422 2.97 -10.58 2.67
C LEU A 422 1.62 -11.31 2.63
N ALA A 423 1.31 -12.13 3.63
CA ALA A 423 0.03 -12.82 3.71
C ALA A 423 -1.15 -11.84 3.84
N MET A 424 -1.00 -10.77 4.64
CA MET A 424 -2.02 -9.73 4.77
C MET A 424 -2.18 -8.91 3.49
N ILE A 425 -1.10 -8.59 2.77
CA ILE A 425 -1.16 -7.94 1.45
C ILE A 425 -1.99 -8.78 0.48
N VAL A 426 -1.72 -10.07 0.40
CA VAL A 426 -2.48 -11.00 -0.46
C VAL A 426 -3.93 -11.10 0.01
N ASN A 427 -4.17 -11.23 1.31
CA ASN A 427 -5.52 -11.38 1.86
C ASN A 427 -6.40 -10.15 1.57
N ILE A 428 -5.87 -8.94 1.75
CA ILE A 428 -6.61 -7.71 1.41
C ILE A 428 -6.80 -7.59 -0.11
N GLY A 429 -5.78 -7.91 -0.92
CA GLY A 429 -5.95 -7.95 -2.38
C GLY A 429 -7.07 -8.90 -2.83
N THR A 430 -7.11 -10.11 -2.23
CA THR A 430 -8.19 -11.08 -2.49
C THR A 430 -9.54 -10.62 -1.92
N ARG A 431 -9.57 -9.79 -0.86
CA ARG A 431 -10.80 -9.17 -0.35
C ARG A 431 -11.37 -8.15 -1.33
N ILE A 432 -10.51 -7.34 -1.94
CA ILE A 432 -10.91 -6.38 -2.98
C ILE A 432 -11.53 -7.12 -4.19
N ALA A 433 -10.93 -8.25 -4.61
CA ALA A 433 -11.47 -9.09 -5.67
C ALA A 433 -12.81 -9.75 -5.27
N GLU A 434 -12.90 -10.31 -4.07
CA GLU A 434 -14.10 -10.92 -3.51
C GLU A 434 -15.29 -9.97 -3.45
N LEU A 435 -15.05 -8.71 -3.09
CA LEU A 435 -16.04 -7.65 -3.04
C LEU A 435 -16.34 -7.03 -4.42
N ARG A 436 -15.67 -7.51 -5.49
CA ARG A 436 -15.81 -7.01 -6.87
C ARG A 436 -15.58 -5.51 -6.99
N ILE A 437 -14.65 -4.99 -6.18
CA ILE A 437 -14.30 -3.55 -6.20
C ILE A 437 -13.60 -3.20 -7.52
N ALA A 438 -12.71 -4.06 -8.00
CA ALA A 438 -12.06 -3.94 -9.30
C ALA A 438 -11.77 -5.33 -9.89
N ALA A 439 -11.46 -5.37 -11.19
CA ALA A 439 -11.02 -6.61 -11.84
C ALA A 439 -9.66 -7.07 -11.25
N PRO A 440 -9.40 -8.39 -11.15
CA PRO A 440 -8.16 -8.91 -10.57
C PRO A 440 -6.87 -8.29 -11.13
N ALA A 441 -6.76 -8.12 -12.44
CA ALA A 441 -5.60 -7.50 -13.08
C ALA A 441 -5.47 -6.00 -12.74
N ASP A 442 -6.60 -5.31 -12.59
CA ASP A 442 -6.64 -3.89 -12.23
C ASP A 442 -6.23 -3.69 -10.77
N ILE A 443 -6.57 -4.62 -9.87
CA ILE A 443 -6.13 -4.59 -8.47
C ILE A 443 -4.59 -4.60 -8.41
N ASP A 444 -3.96 -5.53 -9.10
CA ASP A 444 -2.50 -5.63 -9.13
C ASP A 444 -1.87 -4.37 -9.72
N THR A 445 -2.37 -3.89 -10.85
CA THR A 445 -1.91 -2.66 -11.50
C THR A 445 -2.04 -1.44 -10.60
N ALA A 446 -3.20 -1.30 -9.92
CA ALA A 446 -3.44 -0.18 -9.01
C ALA A 446 -2.44 -0.17 -7.83
N VAL A 447 -2.16 -1.33 -7.26
CA VAL A 447 -1.24 -1.45 -6.13
C VAL A 447 0.22 -1.24 -6.56
N GLU A 448 0.64 -1.77 -7.70
CA GLU A 448 1.98 -1.53 -8.24
C GLU A 448 2.22 -0.04 -8.56
N LEU A 449 1.27 0.59 -9.24
CA LEU A 449 1.42 2.00 -9.66
C LEU A 449 1.10 3.00 -8.55
N GLY A 450 0.18 2.67 -7.64
CA GLY A 450 -0.29 3.57 -6.57
C GLY A 450 0.52 3.47 -5.28
N LEU A 451 0.87 2.25 -4.84
CA LEU A 451 1.64 2.00 -3.62
C LEU A 451 3.11 1.67 -3.89
N ASN A 452 3.49 1.56 -5.18
CA ASN A 452 4.85 1.23 -5.58
C ASN A 452 5.35 -0.12 -5.01
N TYR A 453 4.43 -1.08 -4.87
CA TYR A 453 4.78 -2.43 -4.46
C TYR A 453 5.56 -3.13 -5.56
N PRO A 454 6.48 -4.05 -5.22
CA PRO A 454 7.29 -4.77 -6.21
C PRO A 454 6.45 -5.68 -7.10
N LYS A 455 5.28 -6.11 -6.62
CA LYS A 455 4.32 -6.97 -7.32
C LYS A 455 2.91 -6.73 -6.76
N GLY A 456 1.90 -6.80 -7.63
CA GLY A 456 0.51 -6.72 -7.21
C GLY A 456 0.11 -7.88 -6.29
N PRO A 457 -0.88 -7.68 -5.41
CA PRO A 457 -1.19 -8.62 -4.33
C PRO A 457 -1.62 -10.01 -4.82
N LEU A 458 -2.33 -10.11 -5.94
CA LEU A 458 -2.81 -11.38 -6.46
C LEU A 458 -1.70 -12.15 -7.17
N ALA A 459 -0.87 -11.45 -7.99
CA ALA A 459 0.33 -12.02 -8.59
C ALA A 459 1.36 -12.41 -7.53
N LEU A 460 1.50 -11.63 -6.45
CA LEU A 460 2.33 -11.96 -5.30
C LEU A 460 1.87 -13.27 -4.66
N GLY A 461 0.56 -13.42 -4.41
CA GLY A 461 -0.01 -14.64 -3.84
C GLY A 461 0.20 -15.87 -4.73
N ASN A 462 0.11 -15.71 -6.04
CA ASN A 462 0.45 -16.79 -6.99
C ASN A 462 1.94 -17.16 -6.94
N MET A 463 2.82 -16.17 -6.85
CA MET A 463 4.27 -16.36 -6.77
C MET A 463 4.68 -17.09 -5.48
N LEU A 464 4.09 -16.71 -4.35
CA LEU A 464 4.35 -17.32 -3.04
C LEU A 464 3.68 -18.70 -2.89
N GLY A 465 2.71 -19.00 -3.75
CA GLY A 465 1.86 -20.17 -3.67
C GLY A 465 0.60 -19.90 -2.82
N ALA A 466 -0.57 -19.84 -3.44
CA ALA A 466 -1.83 -19.53 -2.74
C ALA A 466 -2.11 -20.46 -1.56
N ALA A 467 -1.73 -21.74 -1.65
CA ALA A 467 -1.86 -22.71 -0.56
C ALA A 467 -0.95 -22.38 0.64
N ARG A 468 0.28 -21.91 0.38
CA ARG A 468 1.23 -21.49 1.44
C ARG A 468 0.74 -20.19 2.10
N VAL A 469 0.25 -19.22 1.33
CA VAL A 469 -0.37 -18.01 1.88
C VAL A 469 -1.58 -18.36 2.77
N LEU A 470 -2.42 -19.27 2.32
CA LEU A 470 -3.55 -19.77 3.11
C LEU A 470 -3.09 -20.43 4.41
N ALA A 471 -2.04 -21.26 4.36
CA ALA A 471 -1.47 -21.91 5.54
C ALA A 471 -0.93 -20.88 6.56
N VAL A 472 -0.28 -19.82 6.09
CA VAL A 472 0.18 -18.72 6.96
C VAL A 472 -1.01 -18.05 7.67
N LEU A 473 -2.05 -17.68 6.95
CA LEU A 473 -3.23 -17.03 7.54
C LEU A 473 -3.98 -17.94 8.51
N ASP A 474 -4.18 -19.21 8.13
CA ASP A 474 -4.85 -20.19 8.99
C ASP A 474 -4.03 -20.48 10.25
N GLY A 475 -2.69 -20.58 10.14
CA GLY A 475 -1.78 -20.72 11.28
C GLY A 475 -1.85 -19.53 12.22
N MET A 476 -1.71 -18.31 11.71
CA MET A 476 -1.84 -17.09 12.53
C MET A 476 -3.20 -16.99 13.21
N HIS A 477 -4.28 -17.30 12.49
CA HIS A 477 -5.63 -17.30 13.07
C HIS A 477 -5.78 -18.35 14.15
N ALA A 478 -5.25 -19.56 13.96
CA ALA A 478 -5.33 -20.64 14.94
C ALA A 478 -4.60 -20.31 16.26
N VAL A 479 -3.43 -19.64 16.17
CA VAL A 479 -2.67 -19.26 17.35
C VAL A 479 -3.27 -18.06 18.07
N THR A 480 -3.74 -17.04 17.32
CA THR A 480 -4.17 -15.77 17.91
C THR A 480 -5.67 -15.70 18.17
N LEU A 481 -6.47 -16.48 17.47
CA LEU A 481 -7.93 -16.40 17.40
C LEU A 481 -8.43 -15.01 16.93
N ASP A 482 -7.53 -14.21 16.36
CA ASP A 482 -7.87 -12.86 15.91
C ASP A 482 -8.56 -12.93 14.51
N PRO A 483 -9.80 -12.44 14.38
CA PRO A 483 -10.54 -12.48 13.14
C PRO A 483 -9.88 -11.69 12.01
N LYS A 484 -8.94 -10.79 12.31
CA LYS A 484 -8.15 -10.05 11.30
C LYS A 484 -7.42 -10.99 10.33
N TYR A 485 -6.99 -12.16 10.81
CA TYR A 485 -6.24 -13.14 10.01
C TYR A 485 -7.12 -14.15 9.28
N ARG A 486 -8.44 -14.02 9.31
CA ARG A 486 -9.32 -14.89 8.53
C ARG A 486 -9.01 -14.74 7.04
N ALA A 487 -8.68 -15.86 6.40
CA ALA A 487 -8.48 -15.89 4.96
C ALA A 487 -9.81 -15.66 4.23
N THR A 488 -9.81 -14.85 3.18
CA THR A 488 -10.97 -14.63 2.32
C THR A 488 -11.44 -15.92 1.66
N THR A 489 -12.72 -16.01 1.29
CA THR A 489 -13.23 -17.17 0.54
C THR A 489 -12.65 -17.21 -0.89
N TRP A 490 -12.32 -16.04 -1.46
CA TRP A 490 -11.60 -15.94 -2.73
C TRP A 490 -10.26 -16.69 -2.68
N LEU A 491 -9.41 -16.37 -1.70
CA LEU A 491 -8.13 -17.05 -1.50
C LEU A 491 -8.33 -18.54 -1.21
N ARG A 492 -9.20 -18.86 -0.27
CA ARG A 492 -9.41 -20.24 0.21
C ARG A 492 -9.87 -21.19 -0.90
N ARG A 493 -10.82 -20.75 -1.74
CA ARG A 493 -11.32 -21.57 -2.86
C ARG A 493 -10.25 -21.79 -3.91
N ARG A 494 -9.55 -20.72 -4.32
CA ARG A 494 -8.51 -20.80 -5.36
C ARG A 494 -7.28 -21.59 -4.90
N ALA A 495 -6.87 -21.44 -3.66
CA ALA A 495 -5.80 -22.24 -3.08
C ALA A 495 -6.14 -23.74 -3.06
N ARG A 496 -7.36 -24.12 -2.67
CA ARG A 496 -7.80 -25.52 -2.63
C ARG A 496 -7.98 -26.15 -4.01
N LEU A 497 -8.37 -25.35 -5.00
CA LEU A 497 -8.56 -25.81 -6.38
C LEU A 497 -7.31 -25.66 -7.24
N SER A 498 -6.21 -25.13 -6.69
CA SER A 498 -4.97 -24.80 -7.43
C SER A 498 -5.23 -23.87 -8.63
N VAL A 499 -6.18 -22.94 -8.49
CA VAL A 499 -6.53 -21.94 -9.50
C VAL A 499 -5.82 -20.62 -9.18
N SER A 500 -5.38 -19.91 -10.21
CA SER A 500 -4.75 -18.59 -10.07
C SER A 500 -5.64 -17.60 -9.33
N LEU A 501 -5.03 -16.79 -8.44
CA LEU A 501 -5.74 -15.69 -7.76
C LEU A 501 -6.20 -14.60 -8.74
N LEU A 502 -5.58 -14.51 -9.92
CA LEU A 502 -5.95 -13.59 -11.00
C LEU A 502 -7.11 -14.11 -11.87
N ALA A 503 -7.49 -15.39 -11.73
CA ALA A 503 -8.62 -15.92 -12.48
C ALA A 503 -9.91 -15.22 -12.04
N PRO A 504 -10.72 -14.70 -12.97
CA PRO A 504 -12.03 -14.15 -12.66
C PRO A 504 -12.98 -15.25 -12.16
N ASP A 505 -14.13 -14.85 -11.56
CA ASP A 505 -15.23 -15.76 -11.23
C ASP A 505 -15.99 -16.16 -12.48
#